data_eda5fe38d2522e277a3729347cf720cc
#
_entry.id   eda5fe38d2522e277a3729347cf720cc
#
_cell.length_a   1.000
_cell.length_b   1.000
_cell.length_c   1.000
_cell.angle_alpha   90.00
_cell.angle_beta   90.00
_cell.angle_gamma   90.00
#
_symmetry.space_group_name_H-M   'P 1'
#
loop_
_entity.id
_entity.type
_entity.pdbx_description
1 polymer ?
#
loop_
_entity_poly.entity_id
_entity_poly.type
_entity_poly.pdbx_seq_one_letter_code
_entity_poly.pdbx_strand_id
1 'polypeptide(L)'
;MTISQALRWAQGELMEACDRPLFEAELLLAYHLDQERLYLHIHSDEEIEDAKGYKRLVERRAKHEPYEYIVGSASFYDIKLQIAPGVLIPRPETEILIDKAAQIIKKEEITHIAEIGVGSGAISIVLARQFPQLKIIATDICDAPLQVARRNIQKFGLEDHIELRKSNLIDEVPEALELVVSNPPYIAEGFILESNVVDYEPKEALFGGKTGDELIKQIITDVSKRTIRYLVCEMGYDQKVPIEAFVKDFKIEYIEFYQDLAGFDRGFVIKFKG
;
A
#
# COMPACT_ATOMS: atom_id res chain seq x y z
N MET A 1 -8.46 -34.97 10.97
CA MET A 1 -7.37 -34.71 9.97
C MET A 1 -6.24 -34.04 10.71
N THR A 2 -5.04 -34.66 10.66
CA THR A 2 -3.88 -34.05 11.36
C THR A 2 -3.35 -32.83 10.62
N ILE A 3 -2.56 -32.00 11.33
CA ILE A 3 -1.88 -30.82 10.76
C ILE A 3 -1.08 -31.23 9.52
N SER A 4 -0.26 -32.30 9.60
CA SER A 4 0.54 -32.80 8.47
C SER A 4 -0.33 -33.23 7.28
N GLN A 5 -1.48 -33.86 7.52
CA GLN A 5 -2.43 -34.25 6.46
C GLN A 5 -3.08 -33.03 5.83
N ALA A 6 -3.44 -32.01 6.64
CA ALA A 6 -4.04 -30.76 6.17
C ALA A 6 -3.10 -29.97 5.26
N LEU A 7 -1.84 -29.84 5.67
CA LEU A 7 -0.83 -29.12 4.90
C LEU A 7 -0.54 -29.80 3.55
N ARG A 8 -0.45 -31.13 3.53
CA ARG A 8 -0.26 -31.87 2.25
C ARG A 8 -1.45 -31.72 1.31
N TRP A 9 -2.68 -31.79 1.83
CA TRP A 9 -3.88 -31.57 1.04
C TRP A 9 -3.90 -30.13 0.48
N ALA A 10 -3.71 -29.11 1.35
CA ALA A 10 -3.74 -27.72 0.95
C ALA A 10 -2.62 -27.34 -0.04
N GLN A 11 -1.42 -27.91 0.13
CA GLN A 11 -0.35 -27.76 -0.84
C GLN A 11 -0.78 -28.23 -2.23
N GLY A 12 -1.48 -29.36 -2.33
CA GLY A 12 -1.99 -29.86 -3.61
C GLY A 12 -3.02 -28.91 -4.24
N GLU A 13 -3.96 -28.39 -3.44
CA GLU A 13 -5.00 -27.46 -3.93
C GLU A 13 -4.43 -26.12 -4.39
N LEU A 14 -3.30 -25.68 -3.82
CA LEU A 14 -2.70 -24.38 -4.09
C LEU A 14 -1.62 -24.39 -5.18
N MET A 15 -1.29 -25.56 -5.76
CA MET A 15 -0.17 -25.69 -6.70
C MET A 15 -0.29 -24.78 -7.94
N GLU A 16 -1.51 -24.52 -8.40
CA GLU A 16 -1.76 -23.68 -9.57
C GLU A 16 -2.11 -22.21 -9.19
N ALA A 17 -2.30 -21.94 -7.89
CA ALA A 17 -2.77 -20.66 -7.42
C ALA A 17 -1.67 -19.73 -6.88
N CYS A 18 -0.49 -20.26 -6.57
CA CYS A 18 0.62 -19.46 -6.04
C CYS A 18 1.98 -20.17 -6.19
N ASP A 19 3.04 -19.37 -6.16
CA ASP A 19 4.44 -19.86 -6.35
C ASP A 19 4.97 -20.68 -5.17
N ARG A 20 4.40 -20.52 -3.98
CA ARG A 20 4.87 -21.16 -2.74
C ARG A 20 3.73 -21.87 -2.01
N PRO A 21 3.14 -22.92 -2.60
CA PRO A 21 1.89 -23.53 -2.11
C PRO A 21 1.96 -24.03 -0.67
N LEU A 22 3.06 -24.69 -0.28
CA LEU A 22 3.22 -25.18 1.10
C LEU A 22 3.31 -24.01 2.10
N PHE A 23 4.06 -22.97 1.75
CA PHE A 23 4.22 -21.80 2.61
C PHE A 23 2.88 -21.08 2.85
N GLU A 24 2.08 -20.92 1.80
CA GLU A 24 0.75 -20.31 1.92
C GLU A 24 -0.24 -21.21 2.66
N ALA A 25 -0.16 -22.52 2.46
CA ALA A 25 -0.93 -23.49 3.25
C ALA A 25 -0.61 -23.37 4.76
N GLU A 26 0.67 -23.23 5.10
CA GLU A 26 1.10 -23.04 6.49
C GLU A 26 0.60 -21.70 7.06
N LEU A 27 0.66 -20.61 6.31
CA LEU A 27 0.15 -19.30 6.74
C LEU A 27 -1.36 -19.36 7.02
N LEU A 28 -2.14 -19.95 6.11
CA LEU A 28 -3.58 -20.12 6.27
C LEU A 28 -3.93 -21.01 7.46
N LEU A 29 -3.16 -22.08 7.70
CA LEU A 29 -3.41 -22.98 8.82
C LEU A 29 -3.02 -22.33 10.15
N ALA A 30 -1.90 -21.64 10.20
CA ALA A 30 -1.47 -20.87 11.36
C ALA A 30 -2.52 -19.80 11.75
N TYR A 31 -3.03 -19.07 10.75
CA TYR A 31 -4.14 -18.13 10.95
C TYR A 31 -5.42 -18.82 11.48
N HIS A 32 -5.79 -19.97 10.88
CA HIS A 32 -7.00 -20.70 11.27
C HIS A 32 -6.94 -21.23 12.71
N LEU A 33 -5.76 -21.66 13.16
CA LEU A 33 -5.53 -22.17 14.50
C LEU A 33 -5.19 -21.09 15.54
N ASP A 34 -5.05 -19.82 15.11
CA ASP A 34 -4.53 -18.71 15.93
C ASP A 34 -3.18 -19.07 16.59
N GLN A 35 -2.27 -19.66 15.78
CA GLN A 35 -0.96 -20.11 16.19
C GLN A 35 0.14 -19.56 15.26
N GLU A 36 1.38 -19.60 15.73
CA GLU A 36 2.55 -19.32 14.89
C GLU A 36 2.86 -20.51 13.96
N ARG A 37 3.47 -20.25 12.80
CA ARG A 37 3.86 -21.33 11.86
C ARG A 37 4.75 -22.40 12.49
N LEU A 38 5.63 -22.03 13.44
CA LEU A 38 6.50 -22.97 14.14
C LEU A 38 5.69 -24.04 14.90
N TYR A 39 4.52 -23.67 15.45
CA TYR A 39 3.61 -24.60 16.10
C TYR A 39 3.25 -25.78 15.19
N LEU A 40 2.97 -25.52 13.92
CA LEU A 40 2.54 -26.55 12.96
C LEU A 40 3.61 -27.64 12.74
N HIS A 41 4.89 -27.28 12.82
CA HIS A 41 5.99 -28.22 12.66
C HIS A 41 6.21 -29.08 13.92
N ILE A 42 6.00 -28.51 15.09
CA ILE A 42 6.16 -29.19 16.39
C ILE A 42 4.99 -30.15 16.65
N HIS A 43 3.77 -29.76 16.22
CA HIS A 43 2.52 -30.46 16.52
C HIS A 43 1.90 -31.13 15.29
N SER A 44 2.73 -31.60 14.37
CA SER A 44 2.32 -32.11 13.04
C SER A 44 1.30 -33.26 13.09
N ASP A 45 1.29 -34.03 14.17
CA ASP A 45 0.40 -35.21 14.36
C ASP A 45 -0.90 -34.85 15.10
N GLU A 46 -1.05 -33.61 15.59
CA GLU A 46 -2.28 -33.15 16.25
C GLU A 46 -3.43 -33.01 15.26
N GLU A 47 -4.64 -33.30 15.70
CA GLU A 47 -5.84 -33.15 14.90
C GLU A 47 -6.37 -31.73 14.91
N ILE A 48 -6.81 -31.26 13.74
CA ILE A 48 -7.46 -29.97 13.58
C ILE A 48 -8.94 -30.11 13.93
N GLU A 49 -9.43 -29.35 14.92
CA GLU A 49 -10.82 -29.39 15.37
C GLU A 49 -11.80 -28.92 14.28
N ASP A 50 -11.53 -27.77 13.61
CA ASP A 50 -12.35 -27.26 12.48
C ASP A 50 -11.63 -27.41 11.13
N ALA A 51 -11.44 -28.63 10.68
CA ALA A 51 -10.89 -28.88 9.36
C ALA A 51 -11.73 -28.29 8.21
N LYS A 52 -13.04 -28.09 8.41
CA LYS A 52 -13.91 -27.48 7.37
C LYS A 52 -13.66 -25.98 7.24
N GLY A 53 -13.40 -25.28 8.36
CA GLY A 53 -13.01 -23.88 8.35
C GLY A 53 -11.73 -23.67 7.57
N TYR A 54 -10.70 -24.46 7.87
CA TYR A 54 -9.44 -24.40 7.13
C TYR A 54 -9.62 -24.64 5.64
N LYS A 55 -10.39 -25.68 5.24
CA LYS A 55 -10.66 -25.98 3.84
C LYS A 55 -11.28 -24.79 3.10
N ARG A 56 -12.23 -24.08 3.71
CA ARG A 56 -12.83 -22.87 3.11
C ARG A 56 -11.80 -21.76 2.83
N LEU A 57 -10.80 -21.58 3.71
CA LEU A 57 -9.73 -20.60 3.48
C LEU A 57 -8.85 -21.02 2.30
N VAL A 58 -8.48 -22.31 2.23
CA VAL A 58 -7.70 -22.85 1.10
C VAL A 58 -8.48 -22.76 -0.22
N GLU A 59 -9.77 -23.06 -0.24
CA GLU A 59 -10.64 -22.94 -1.42
C GLU A 59 -10.76 -21.49 -1.94
N ARG A 60 -10.74 -20.52 -1.05
CA ARG A 60 -10.68 -19.08 -1.42
C ARG A 60 -9.35 -18.78 -2.10
N ARG A 61 -8.25 -19.19 -1.47
CA ARG A 61 -6.90 -18.94 -1.99
C ARG A 61 -6.63 -19.68 -3.31
N ALA A 62 -7.17 -20.88 -3.47
CA ALA A 62 -7.11 -21.64 -4.73
C ALA A 62 -7.84 -20.94 -5.89
N LYS A 63 -8.74 -19.99 -5.61
CA LYS A 63 -9.37 -19.10 -6.59
C LYS A 63 -8.60 -17.78 -6.78
N HIS A 64 -7.33 -17.74 -6.41
CA HIS A 64 -6.44 -16.60 -6.46
C HIS A 64 -6.79 -15.43 -5.52
N GLU A 65 -7.75 -15.59 -4.58
CA GLU A 65 -8.02 -14.53 -3.61
C GLU A 65 -6.75 -14.23 -2.79
N PRO A 66 -6.30 -12.96 -2.69
CA PRO A 66 -5.12 -12.61 -1.92
C PRO A 66 -5.19 -13.07 -0.47
N TYR A 67 -4.07 -13.57 0.05
CA TYR A 67 -3.98 -14.01 1.44
C TYR A 67 -4.45 -12.93 2.42
N GLU A 68 -4.05 -11.69 2.18
CA GLU A 68 -4.38 -10.52 3.02
C GLU A 68 -5.89 -10.26 3.09
N TYR A 69 -6.63 -10.48 2.01
CA TYR A 69 -8.10 -10.38 2.02
C TYR A 69 -8.75 -11.56 2.74
N ILE A 70 -8.13 -12.75 2.66
CA ILE A 70 -8.64 -13.93 3.37
C ILE A 70 -8.52 -13.74 4.88
N VAL A 71 -7.37 -13.23 5.35
CA VAL A 71 -7.09 -13.05 6.79
C VAL A 71 -7.50 -11.67 7.31
N GLY A 72 -7.89 -10.74 6.42
CA GLY A 72 -8.32 -9.38 6.77
C GLY A 72 -7.21 -8.48 7.28
N SER A 73 -5.94 -8.79 7.01
CA SER A 73 -4.80 -8.00 7.49
C SER A 73 -3.57 -8.15 6.61
N ALA A 74 -2.72 -7.12 6.57
CA ALA A 74 -1.41 -7.13 5.93
C ALA A 74 -0.33 -6.63 6.89
N SER A 75 0.86 -7.22 6.80
CA SER A 75 2.06 -6.69 7.46
C SER A 75 2.70 -5.65 6.56
N PHE A 76 3.09 -4.51 7.13
CA PHE A 76 3.74 -3.43 6.41
C PHE A 76 4.65 -2.68 7.37
N TYR A 77 5.93 -2.48 7.00
CA TYR A 77 6.90 -1.93 7.92
C TYR A 77 6.97 -2.78 9.21
N ASP A 78 6.77 -2.14 10.37
CA ASP A 78 6.71 -2.79 11.69
C ASP A 78 5.28 -2.94 12.23
N ILE A 79 4.26 -2.75 11.38
CA ILE A 79 2.86 -2.74 11.78
C ILE A 79 2.02 -3.79 11.06
N LYS A 80 0.91 -4.17 11.68
CA LYS A 80 -0.13 -5.01 11.08
C LYS A 80 -1.39 -4.18 10.88
N LEU A 81 -1.73 -3.93 9.62
CA LEU A 81 -2.90 -3.16 9.20
C LEU A 81 -4.11 -4.07 8.97
N GLN A 82 -5.31 -3.56 9.25
CA GLN A 82 -6.54 -4.17 8.75
C GLN A 82 -6.66 -3.88 7.26
N ILE A 83 -7.07 -4.90 6.51
CA ILE A 83 -7.29 -4.83 5.05
C ILE A 83 -8.69 -5.38 4.75
N ALA A 84 -9.31 -4.86 3.70
CA ALA A 84 -10.59 -5.34 3.21
C ALA A 84 -10.65 -5.22 1.68
N PRO A 85 -11.51 -5.99 1.00
CA PRO A 85 -11.79 -5.79 -0.42
C PRO A 85 -12.12 -4.32 -0.73
N GLY A 86 -11.65 -3.83 -1.87
CA GLY A 86 -11.78 -2.42 -2.26
C GLY A 86 -10.69 -1.50 -1.76
N VAL A 87 -9.64 -2.03 -1.12
CA VAL A 87 -8.46 -1.28 -0.67
C VAL A 87 -7.19 -1.98 -1.13
N LEU A 88 -6.30 -1.26 -1.76
CA LEU A 88 -5.00 -1.79 -2.22
C LEU A 88 -4.24 -2.42 -1.04
N ILE A 89 -3.73 -3.62 -1.24
CA ILE A 89 -2.84 -4.26 -0.29
C ILE A 89 -1.49 -3.52 -0.30
N PRO A 90 -0.99 -3.01 0.84
CA PRO A 90 0.28 -2.28 0.88
C PRO A 90 1.43 -3.09 0.28
N ARG A 91 2.24 -2.44 -0.55
CA ARG A 91 3.38 -3.06 -1.23
C ARG A 91 4.69 -2.75 -0.49
N PRO A 92 5.61 -3.71 -0.38
CA PRO A 92 6.90 -3.47 0.28
C PRO A 92 7.69 -2.31 -0.32
N GLU A 93 7.57 -2.09 -1.65
CA GLU A 93 8.27 -1.01 -2.35
C GLU A 93 7.86 0.39 -1.86
N THR A 94 6.62 0.53 -1.38
CA THR A 94 6.11 1.78 -0.79
C THR A 94 6.83 2.18 0.51
N GLU A 95 7.54 1.25 1.16
CA GLU A 95 8.39 1.57 2.33
C GLU A 95 9.52 2.54 1.94
N ILE A 96 10.04 2.46 0.71
CA ILE A 96 11.09 3.37 0.21
C ILE A 96 10.56 4.80 0.09
N LEU A 97 9.31 4.96 -0.37
CA LEU A 97 8.64 6.26 -0.42
C LEU A 97 8.55 6.88 0.99
N ILE A 98 8.19 6.08 1.99
CA ILE A 98 8.12 6.52 3.40
C ILE A 98 9.50 6.97 3.88
N ASP A 99 10.56 6.20 3.60
CA ASP A 99 11.93 6.55 4.00
C ASP A 99 12.39 7.87 3.37
N LYS A 100 12.06 8.10 2.08
CA LYS A 100 12.35 9.38 1.41
C LYS A 100 11.57 10.54 2.04
N ALA A 101 10.28 10.36 2.32
CA ALA A 101 9.48 11.36 3.00
C ALA A 101 10.00 11.66 4.41
N ALA A 102 10.35 10.62 5.18
CA ALA A 102 10.89 10.73 6.53
C ALA A 102 12.22 11.52 6.57
N GLN A 103 13.11 11.29 5.59
CA GLN A 103 14.37 12.06 5.48
C GLN A 103 14.10 13.55 5.27
N ILE A 104 13.11 13.90 4.42
CA ILE A 104 12.74 15.30 4.15
C ILE A 104 12.09 15.92 5.38
N ILE A 105 11.11 15.24 6.00
CA ILE A 105 10.43 15.68 7.21
C ILE A 105 11.43 16.02 8.31
N LYS A 106 12.38 15.12 8.55
CA LYS A 106 13.42 15.31 9.57
C LYS A 106 14.37 16.47 9.24
N LYS A 107 14.82 16.55 7.98
CA LYS A 107 15.80 17.57 7.55
C LYS A 107 15.25 18.98 7.54
N GLU A 108 14.01 19.12 7.09
CA GLU A 108 13.35 20.41 6.85
C GLU A 108 12.40 20.80 8.00
N GLU A 109 12.34 19.97 9.07
CA GLU A 109 11.49 20.15 10.26
C GLU A 109 9.99 20.33 9.89
N ILE A 110 9.53 19.54 8.90
CA ILE A 110 8.16 19.62 8.37
C ILE A 110 7.16 19.18 9.43
N THR A 111 6.06 19.93 9.53
CA THR A 111 4.98 19.66 10.49
C THR A 111 3.61 19.42 9.86
N HIS A 112 3.39 19.84 8.61
CA HIS A 112 2.10 19.71 7.93
C HIS A 112 2.27 19.09 6.54
N ILE A 113 1.67 17.94 6.34
CA ILE A 113 1.73 17.22 5.07
C ILE A 113 0.33 16.78 4.61
N ALA A 114 0.21 16.44 3.31
CA ALA A 114 -0.91 15.65 2.84
C ALA A 114 -0.44 14.32 2.23
N GLU A 115 -1.26 13.28 2.42
CA GLU A 115 -1.20 12.04 1.66
C GLU A 115 -2.35 12.01 0.67
N ILE A 116 -2.04 11.74 -0.61
CA ILE A 116 -3.03 11.53 -1.67
C ILE A 116 -3.15 10.04 -1.93
N GLY A 117 -4.39 9.50 -1.87
CA GLY A 117 -4.65 8.07 -2.02
C GLY A 117 -4.30 7.31 -0.74
N VAL A 118 -5.02 7.58 0.35
CA VAL A 118 -4.69 7.01 1.68
C VAL A 118 -4.75 5.49 1.75
N GLY A 119 -5.57 4.85 0.93
CA GLY A 119 -5.72 3.40 0.93
C GLY A 119 -6.03 2.81 2.32
N SER A 120 -5.15 1.98 2.83
CA SER A 120 -5.26 1.41 4.18
C SER A 120 -4.78 2.34 5.30
N GLY A 121 -4.20 3.50 4.97
CA GLY A 121 -3.55 4.42 5.91
C GLY A 121 -2.07 4.09 6.19
N ALA A 122 -1.48 3.18 5.41
CA ALA A 122 -0.14 2.66 5.66
C ALA A 122 0.93 3.75 5.78
N ILE A 123 1.00 4.68 4.82
CA ILE A 123 2.00 5.76 4.76
C ILE A 123 1.77 6.73 5.93
N SER A 124 0.56 7.25 6.07
CA SER A 124 0.23 8.23 7.13
C SER A 124 0.49 7.67 8.52
N ILE A 125 0.11 6.41 8.79
CA ILE A 125 0.30 5.77 10.11
C ILE A 125 1.77 5.62 10.44
N VAL A 126 2.60 5.13 9.50
CA VAL A 126 4.04 4.97 9.74
C VAL A 126 4.70 6.32 9.96
N LEU A 127 4.39 7.35 9.15
CA LEU A 127 4.95 8.69 9.32
C LEU A 127 4.51 9.35 10.64
N ALA A 128 3.24 9.25 11.02
CA ALA A 128 2.74 9.82 12.28
C ALA A 128 3.37 9.15 13.51
N ARG A 129 3.64 7.84 13.45
CA ARG A 129 4.35 7.12 14.53
C ARG A 129 5.82 7.52 14.65
N GLN A 130 6.48 7.80 13.52
CA GLN A 130 7.88 8.25 13.52
C GLN A 130 8.04 9.72 13.93
N PHE A 131 7.05 10.56 13.64
CA PHE A 131 7.07 12.02 13.86
C PHE A 131 5.85 12.50 14.64
N PRO A 132 5.87 12.45 15.98
CA PRO A 132 4.71 12.81 16.82
C PRO A 132 4.22 14.25 16.67
N GLN A 133 5.05 15.18 16.12
CA GLN A 133 4.64 16.55 15.84
C GLN A 133 3.91 16.72 14.50
N LEU A 134 3.93 15.68 13.65
CA LEU A 134 3.39 15.74 12.29
C LEU A 134 1.87 15.78 12.31
N LYS A 135 1.29 16.67 11.51
CA LYS A 135 -0.13 16.71 11.18
C LYS A 135 -0.31 16.31 9.72
N ILE A 136 -1.16 15.33 9.49
CA ILE A 136 -1.37 14.72 8.18
C ILE A 136 -2.83 14.87 7.79
N ILE A 137 -3.08 15.44 6.60
CA ILE A 137 -4.38 15.37 5.95
C ILE A 137 -4.28 14.27 4.89
N ALA A 138 -4.95 13.15 5.12
CA ALA A 138 -4.93 12.00 4.22
C ALA A 138 -6.22 11.92 3.42
N THR A 139 -6.09 11.96 2.10
CA THR A 139 -7.23 12.04 1.19
C THR A 139 -7.42 10.74 0.40
N ASP A 140 -8.66 10.47 0.05
CA ASP A 140 -9.03 9.44 -0.93
C ASP A 140 -10.33 9.84 -1.62
N ILE A 141 -10.48 9.43 -2.87
CA ILE A 141 -11.71 9.68 -3.64
C ILE A 141 -12.82 8.68 -3.29
N CYS A 142 -12.44 7.49 -2.78
CA CYS A 142 -13.33 6.38 -2.47
C CYS A 142 -13.64 6.29 -0.98
N ASP A 143 -14.86 5.86 -0.63
CA ASP A 143 -15.28 5.70 0.76
C ASP A 143 -14.68 4.45 1.43
N ALA A 144 -14.46 3.35 0.67
CA ALA A 144 -13.95 2.11 1.22
C ALA A 144 -12.53 2.26 1.82
N PRO A 145 -11.53 2.86 1.13
CA PRO A 145 -10.24 3.19 1.71
C PRO A 145 -10.35 4.06 2.96
N LEU A 146 -11.15 5.14 2.92
CA LEU A 146 -11.33 6.01 4.08
C LEU A 146 -11.87 5.28 5.31
N GLN A 147 -12.77 4.30 5.12
CA GLN A 147 -13.28 3.48 6.22
C GLN A 147 -12.20 2.55 6.80
N VAL A 148 -11.38 1.92 5.93
CA VAL A 148 -10.30 1.04 6.37
C VAL A 148 -9.21 1.85 7.07
N ALA A 149 -8.78 2.97 6.47
CA ALA A 149 -7.81 3.88 7.08
C ALA A 149 -8.28 4.37 8.45
N ARG A 150 -9.55 4.75 8.60
CA ARG A 150 -10.11 5.18 9.90
C ARG A 150 -9.97 4.11 10.97
N ARG A 151 -10.31 2.84 10.67
CA ARG A 151 -10.14 1.74 11.61
C ARG A 151 -8.68 1.52 12.00
N ASN A 152 -7.77 1.63 11.03
CA ASN A 152 -6.34 1.52 11.29
C ASN A 152 -5.81 2.69 12.13
N ILE A 153 -6.18 3.93 11.80
CA ILE A 153 -5.80 5.12 12.57
C ILE A 153 -6.26 4.99 14.03
N GLN A 154 -7.52 4.59 14.27
CA GLN A 154 -8.06 4.33 15.61
C GLN A 154 -7.31 3.21 16.33
N LYS A 155 -7.00 2.11 15.62
CA LYS A 155 -6.22 1.00 16.19
C LYS A 155 -4.86 1.46 16.75
N PHE A 156 -4.24 2.46 16.13
CA PHE A 156 -2.94 3.00 16.53
C PHE A 156 -3.04 4.27 17.40
N GLY A 157 -4.25 4.79 17.69
CA GLY A 157 -4.46 5.98 18.51
C GLY A 157 -3.91 7.26 17.88
N LEU A 158 -4.07 7.41 16.55
CA LEU A 158 -3.47 8.51 15.76
C LEU A 158 -4.50 9.51 15.24
N GLU A 159 -5.74 9.53 15.79
CA GLU A 159 -6.83 10.41 15.37
C GLU A 159 -6.49 11.89 15.50
N ASP A 160 -5.66 12.24 16.48
CA ASP A 160 -5.19 13.61 16.68
C ASP A 160 -4.07 14.04 15.71
N HIS A 161 -3.49 13.07 14.95
CA HIS A 161 -2.38 13.29 14.03
C HIS A 161 -2.80 13.22 12.57
N ILE A 162 -3.81 12.40 12.25
CA ILE A 162 -4.24 12.10 10.89
C ILE A 162 -5.71 12.43 10.72
N GLU A 163 -5.99 13.45 9.91
CA GLU A 163 -7.34 13.79 9.46
C GLU A 163 -7.64 13.10 8.12
N LEU A 164 -8.74 12.33 8.06
CA LEU A 164 -9.20 11.72 6.82
C LEU A 164 -10.20 12.63 6.10
N ARG A 165 -9.99 12.84 4.81
CA ARG A 165 -10.86 13.69 3.99
C ARG A 165 -11.19 13.04 2.66
N LYS A 166 -12.46 13.00 2.29
CA LYS A 166 -12.87 12.59 0.95
C LYS A 166 -12.59 13.73 -0.02
N SER A 167 -11.69 13.50 -0.97
CA SER A 167 -11.24 14.53 -1.93
C SER A 167 -10.75 13.88 -3.22
N ASN A 168 -10.94 14.57 -4.33
CA ASN A 168 -10.17 14.31 -5.53
C ASN A 168 -8.81 15.01 -5.34
N LEU A 169 -7.73 14.22 -5.27
CA LEU A 169 -6.40 14.69 -4.90
C LEU A 169 -6.44 15.56 -3.64
N ILE A 170 -6.09 16.85 -3.75
CA ILE A 170 -6.06 17.84 -2.65
C ILE A 170 -7.09 18.97 -2.82
N ASP A 171 -8.13 18.79 -3.66
CA ASP A 171 -9.12 19.84 -3.93
C ASP A 171 -9.80 20.34 -2.66
N GLU A 172 -10.13 19.43 -1.74
CA GLU A 172 -10.79 19.74 -0.45
C GLU A 172 -9.77 19.99 0.69
N VAL A 173 -8.51 20.33 0.37
CA VAL A 173 -7.45 20.63 1.36
C VAL A 173 -7.00 22.07 1.20
N PRO A 174 -7.68 23.06 1.83
CA PRO A 174 -7.31 24.47 1.73
C PRO A 174 -6.10 24.85 2.61
N GLU A 175 -5.68 23.97 3.51
CA GLU A 175 -4.61 24.22 4.47
C GLU A 175 -3.25 24.41 3.79
N ALA A 176 -2.36 25.15 4.43
CA ALA A 176 -0.99 25.28 4.01
C ALA A 176 -0.24 23.96 4.28
N LEU A 177 0.35 23.41 3.24
CA LEU A 177 1.10 22.15 3.27
C LEU A 177 2.57 22.42 2.92
N GLU A 178 3.46 21.63 3.47
CA GLU A 178 4.90 21.72 3.20
C GLU A 178 5.38 20.57 2.28
N LEU A 179 4.73 19.40 2.38
CA LEU A 179 5.04 18.17 1.64
C LEU A 179 3.75 17.48 1.25
N VAL A 180 3.71 16.93 0.04
CA VAL A 180 2.72 15.94 -0.40
C VAL A 180 3.42 14.61 -0.62
N VAL A 181 2.78 13.52 -0.14
CA VAL A 181 3.20 12.12 -0.36
C VAL A 181 2.09 11.41 -1.11
N SER A 182 2.43 10.56 -2.07
CA SER A 182 1.43 9.76 -2.79
C SER A 182 2.01 8.47 -3.35
N ASN A 183 1.25 7.39 -3.18
CA ASN A 183 1.36 6.19 -4.02
C ASN A 183 0.07 6.12 -4.88
N PRO A 184 0.02 6.84 -6.00
CA PRO A 184 -1.18 6.88 -6.84
C PRO A 184 -1.25 5.65 -7.74
N PRO A 185 -2.41 5.33 -8.33
CA PRO A 185 -2.49 4.37 -9.41
C PRO A 185 -1.62 4.85 -10.59
N TYR A 186 -0.79 3.93 -11.10
CA TYR A 186 0.19 4.25 -12.16
C TYR A 186 0.27 3.20 -13.27
N ILE A 187 -0.59 2.19 -13.28
CA ILE A 187 -0.59 1.14 -14.31
C ILE A 187 -1.35 1.65 -15.54
N ALA A 188 -0.78 1.44 -16.72
CA ALA A 188 -1.44 1.79 -17.98
C ALA A 188 -2.66 0.91 -18.26
N GLU A 189 -3.72 1.49 -18.82
CA GLU A 189 -4.87 0.73 -19.30
C GLU A 189 -4.44 -0.34 -20.32
N GLY A 190 -4.93 -1.57 -20.13
CA GLY A 190 -4.58 -2.70 -21.01
C GLY A 190 -3.30 -3.45 -20.61
N PHE A 191 -2.60 -3.05 -19.57
CA PHE A 191 -1.51 -3.85 -19.01
C PHE A 191 -2.07 -5.14 -18.41
N ILE A 192 -1.41 -6.28 -18.69
CA ILE A 192 -1.83 -7.59 -18.19
C ILE A 192 -1.29 -7.77 -16.78
N LEU A 193 -2.20 -7.86 -15.83
CA LEU A 193 -1.90 -8.13 -14.43
C LEU A 193 -2.18 -9.60 -14.09
N GLU A 194 -1.60 -10.08 -13.01
CA GLU A 194 -1.91 -11.38 -12.43
C GLU A 194 -3.36 -11.44 -11.91
N SER A 195 -3.98 -12.64 -11.95
CA SER A 195 -5.39 -12.82 -11.57
C SER A 195 -5.69 -12.42 -10.12
N ASN A 196 -4.75 -12.66 -9.20
CA ASN A 196 -4.88 -12.25 -7.79
C ASN A 196 -4.97 -10.72 -7.61
N VAL A 197 -4.44 -9.95 -8.56
CA VAL A 197 -4.50 -8.49 -8.55
C VAL A 197 -5.75 -8.00 -9.28
N VAL A 198 -5.91 -8.36 -10.57
CA VAL A 198 -6.95 -7.79 -11.43
C VAL A 198 -8.37 -8.18 -11.03
N ASP A 199 -8.56 -9.38 -10.45
CA ASP A 199 -9.87 -9.90 -10.08
C ASP A 199 -10.31 -9.48 -8.67
N TYR A 200 -9.38 -9.05 -7.81
CA TYR A 200 -9.65 -8.79 -6.39
C TYR A 200 -9.35 -7.38 -5.94
N GLU A 201 -8.28 -6.76 -6.44
CA GLU A 201 -7.92 -5.40 -6.01
C GLU A 201 -8.67 -4.32 -6.80
N PRO A 202 -8.96 -3.15 -6.19
CA PRO A 202 -9.77 -2.12 -6.84
C PRO A 202 -9.03 -1.50 -8.04
N LYS A 203 -9.71 -1.47 -9.18
CA LYS A 203 -9.15 -0.92 -10.44
C LYS A 203 -8.76 0.55 -10.31
N GLU A 204 -9.49 1.28 -9.49
CA GLU A 204 -9.26 2.70 -9.19
C GLU A 204 -7.94 2.93 -8.45
N ALA A 205 -7.41 1.90 -7.77
CA ALA A 205 -6.10 1.97 -7.10
C ALA A 205 -4.95 1.42 -7.96
N LEU A 206 -5.25 0.86 -9.14
CA LEU A 206 -4.26 0.25 -10.02
C LEU A 206 -3.99 1.10 -11.27
N PHE A 207 -5.04 1.52 -11.99
CA PHE A 207 -4.91 2.13 -13.30
C PHE A 207 -4.86 3.66 -13.22
N GLY A 208 -3.73 4.23 -13.66
CA GLY A 208 -3.46 5.68 -13.67
C GLY A 208 -3.86 6.39 -14.96
N GLY A 209 -4.51 5.69 -15.89
CA GLY A 209 -4.93 6.23 -17.19
C GLY A 209 -4.39 5.43 -18.38
N LYS A 210 -4.47 5.98 -19.59
CA LYS A 210 -4.08 5.30 -20.83
C LYS A 210 -2.60 4.93 -20.86
N THR A 211 -1.73 5.82 -20.41
CA THR A 211 -0.28 5.63 -20.30
C THR A 211 0.15 5.34 -18.87
N GLY A 212 -0.77 5.48 -17.89
CA GLY A 212 -0.55 5.21 -16.48
C GLY A 212 0.08 6.38 -15.70
N ASP A 213 0.60 7.40 -16.37
CA ASP A 213 1.27 8.52 -15.71
C ASP A 213 0.40 9.80 -15.62
N GLU A 214 -0.84 9.73 -16.13
CA GLU A 214 -1.74 10.89 -16.18
C GLU A 214 -2.05 11.44 -14.80
N LEU A 215 -2.34 10.57 -13.84
CA LEU A 215 -2.66 11.00 -12.48
C LEU A 215 -1.43 11.58 -11.76
N ILE A 216 -0.25 10.98 -11.98
CA ILE A 216 1.03 11.51 -11.46
C ILE A 216 1.27 12.93 -12.00
N LYS A 217 1.08 13.15 -13.30
CA LYS A 217 1.22 14.48 -13.91
C LYS A 217 0.22 15.48 -13.37
N GLN A 218 -1.00 15.04 -13.07
CA GLN A 218 -2.00 15.89 -12.41
C GLN A 218 -1.57 16.28 -11.00
N ILE A 219 -1.09 15.33 -10.19
CA ILE A 219 -0.55 15.59 -8.84
C ILE A 219 0.59 16.61 -8.90
N ILE A 220 1.57 16.42 -9.80
CA ILE A 220 2.68 17.37 -9.97
C ILE A 220 2.14 18.78 -10.30
N THR A 221 1.17 18.84 -11.22
CA THR A 221 0.56 20.10 -11.62
C THR A 221 -0.14 20.80 -10.46
N ASP A 222 -0.92 20.08 -9.67
CA ASP A 222 -1.71 20.65 -8.57
C ASP A 222 -0.84 21.07 -7.40
N VAL A 223 0.18 20.28 -7.06
CA VAL A 223 1.19 20.65 -6.06
C VAL A 223 1.97 21.89 -6.48
N SER A 224 2.35 22.00 -7.77
CA SER A 224 3.12 23.14 -8.30
C SER A 224 2.36 24.47 -8.30
N LYS A 225 1.02 24.44 -8.36
CA LYS A 225 0.16 25.63 -8.27
C LYS A 225 0.02 26.19 -6.87
N ARG A 226 0.37 25.39 -5.88
CA ARG A 226 0.35 25.75 -4.46
C ARG A 226 1.77 26.03 -3.98
N THR A 227 1.91 26.69 -2.84
CA THR A 227 3.22 26.93 -2.23
C THR A 227 3.74 25.72 -1.45
N ILE A 228 3.54 24.51 -2.00
CA ILE A 228 4.00 23.26 -1.42
C ILE A 228 5.44 23.02 -1.91
N ARG A 229 6.36 22.85 -0.95
CA ARG A 229 7.79 22.78 -1.27
C ARG A 229 8.24 21.44 -1.79
N TYR A 230 7.61 20.35 -1.34
CA TYR A 230 8.05 18.99 -1.65
C TYR A 230 6.92 18.09 -2.13
N LEU A 231 7.24 17.22 -3.08
CA LEU A 231 6.42 16.09 -3.49
C LEU A 231 7.28 14.82 -3.48
N VAL A 232 6.83 13.79 -2.77
CA VAL A 232 7.37 12.43 -2.84
C VAL A 232 6.29 11.53 -3.43
N CYS A 233 6.57 10.90 -4.55
CA CYS A 233 5.57 10.15 -5.31
C CYS A 233 6.13 8.84 -5.83
N GLU A 234 5.35 7.76 -5.69
CA GLU A 234 5.62 6.48 -6.31
C GLU A 234 5.22 6.52 -7.79
N MET A 235 5.85 5.68 -8.64
CA MET A 235 5.58 5.59 -10.07
C MET A 235 5.90 4.18 -10.60
N GLY A 236 5.42 3.87 -11.79
CA GLY A 236 5.81 2.67 -12.53
C GLY A 236 7.29 2.71 -12.96
N TYR A 237 7.91 1.54 -13.05
CA TYR A 237 9.34 1.38 -13.37
C TYR A 237 9.76 1.95 -14.73
N ASP A 238 8.82 2.15 -15.63
CA ASP A 238 9.02 2.66 -17.00
C ASP A 238 8.64 4.15 -17.15
N GLN A 239 8.20 4.81 -16.06
CA GLN A 239 7.65 6.18 -16.12
C GLN A 239 8.68 7.30 -15.86
N LYS A 240 9.92 6.98 -15.54
CA LYS A 240 10.97 7.97 -15.27
C LYS A 240 11.16 8.96 -16.43
N VAL A 241 11.32 8.47 -17.66
CA VAL A 241 11.57 9.33 -18.83
C VAL A 241 10.41 10.28 -19.11
N PRO A 242 9.13 9.82 -19.16
CA PRO A 242 8.00 10.73 -19.38
C PRO A 242 7.82 11.73 -18.21
N ILE A 243 8.06 11.35 -16.95
CA ILE A 243 7.98 12.26 -15.81
C ILE A 243 9.12 13.29 -15.86
N GLU A 244 10.36 12.87 -16.13
CA GLU A 244 11.50 13.78 -16.28
C GLU A 244 11.30 14.80 -17.40
N ALA A 245 10.68 14.39 -18.51
CA ALA A 245 10.32 15.29 -19.60
C ALA A 245 9.23 16.29 -19.16
N PHE A 246 8.21 15.80 -18.46
CA PHE A 246 7.06 16.62 -18.04
C PHE A 246 7.46 17.72 -17.04
N VAL A 247 8.34 17.42 -16.09
CA VAL A 247 8.71 18.39 -15.04
C VAL A 247 9.57 19.54 -15.54
N LYS A 248 10.11 19.50 -16.77
CA LYS A 248 10.89 20.60 -17.37
C LYS A 248 10.11 21.91 -17.48
N ASP A 249 8.78 21.82 -17.58
CA ASP A 249 7.91 22.99 -17.70
C ASP A 249 7.58 23.65 -16.34
N PHE A 250 8.07 23.07 -15.24
CA PHE A 250 7.78 23.55 -13.90
C PHE A 250 8.99 24.24 -13.24
N LYS A 251 8.72 25.16 -12.33
CA LYS A 251 9.76 25.83 -11.53
C LYS A 251 10.21 24.91 -10.39
N ILE A 252 11.08 23.96 -10.69
CA ILE A 252 11.65 23.06 -9.71
C ILE A 252 13.09 23.46 -9.34
N GLU A 253 13.51 23.16 -8.12
CA GLU A 253 14.91 23.24 -7.68
C GLU A 253 15.65 21.98 -8.12
N TYR A 254 15.08 20.81 -7.87
CA TYR A 254 15.56 19.51 -8.36
C TYR A 254 14.43 18.47 -8.44
N ILE A 255 14.69 17.41 -9.20
CA ILE A 255 14.02 16.13 -9.15
C ILE A 255 15.05 15.04 -8.90
N GLU A 256 14.78 14.12 -7.96
CA GLU A 256 15.60 12.95 -7.64
C GLU A 256 14.73 11.71 -7.81
N PHE A 257 15.15 10.76 -8.64
CA PHE A 257 14.50 9.46 -8.78
C PHE A 257 15.15 8.44 -7.84
N TYR A 258 14.36 7.52 -7.32
CA TYR A 258 14.84 6.43 -6.47
C TYR A 258 14.42 5.07 -7.02
N GLN A 259 15.19 4.04 -6.65
CA GLN A 259 15.02 2.67 -7.11
C GLN A 259 14.72 1.74 -5.94
N ASP A 260 14.09 0.60 -6.26
CA ASP A 260 13.94 -0.50 -5.34
C ASP A 260 15.24 -1.34 -5.23
N LEU A 261 15.19 -2.37 -4.35
CA LEU A 261 16.32 -3.27 -4.14
C LEU A 261 16.68 -4.11 -5.39
N ALA A 262 15.76 -4.24 -6.34
CA ALA A 262 16.00 -4.93 -7.61
C ALA A 262 16.56 -3.99 -8.70
N GLY A 263 16.69 -2.68 -8.40
CA GLY A 263 17.20 -1.67 -9.31
C GLY A 263 16.18 -1.08 -10.28
N PHE A 264 14.90 -1.33 -10.06
CA PHE A 264 13.83 -0.70 -10.84
C PHE A 264 13.50 0.69 -10.29
N ASP A 265 13.31 1.66 -11.19
CA ASP A 265 12.84 2.98 -10.79
C ASP A 265 11.43 2.86 -10.16
N ARG A 266 11.23 3.45 -8.96
CA ARG A 266 9.99 3.31 -8.18
C ARG A 266 9.33 4.60 -7.79
N GLY A 267 10.04 5.71 -7.89
CA GLY A 267 9.44 6.99 -7.57
C GLY A 267 10.44 8.13 -7.65
N PHE A 268 9.98 9.28 -7.19
CA PHE A 268 10.77 10.51 -7.24
C PHE A 268 10.45 11.45 -6.07
N VAL A 269 11.39 12.35 -5.84
CA VAL A 269 11.25 13.52 -4.98
C VAL A 269 11.38 14.76 -5.85
N ILE A 270 10.41 15.67 -5.80
CA ILE A 270 10.52 17.01 -6.38
C ILE A 270 10.62 18.03 -5.25
N LYS A 271 11.58 18.98 -5.39
CA LYS A 271 11.60 20.22 -4.64
C LYS A 271 11.25 21.37 -5.57
N PHE A 272 10.15 22.04 -5.28
CA PHE A 272 9.70 23.20 -6.03
C PHE A 272 10.44 24.47 -5.56
N LYS A 273 10.63 25.43 -6.49
CA LYS A 273 11.13 26.77 -6.14
C LYS A 273 10.02 27.54 -5.46
N GLY A 274 10.31 28.11 -4.34
CA GLY A 274 9.41 29.02 -3.62
C GLY A 274 9.15 30.31 -4.38
#